data_1cb3c99f47e506f7734c0772be4114c0
#
_entry.id   1cb3c99f47e506f7734c0772be4114c0
#
_cell.length_a   1.000
_cell.length_b   1.000
_cell.length_c   1.000
_cell.angle_alpha   90.00
_cell.angle_beta   90.00
_cell.angle_gamma   90.00
#
_symmetry.space_group_name_H-M   'P 1'
#
loop_
_entity.id
_entity.type
_entity.pdbx_description
1 polymer ?
#
loop_
_entity_poly.entity_id
_entity_poly.type
_entity_poly.pdbx_seq_one_letter_code
_entity_poly.pdbx_strand_id
1 'polypeptide(L)'
;MQIKNGLDDCACCSSNGSDTHRRFVKREFGQWERISFSPEAGHILFILEGEIKIEDAKDTYVRGINQMILLGYNHEYRIKALTKGIMLVLSFTTHYHVCVNINAERVWRTMKTVTYRFNTLEMVPPMLDFAKSVMFYLDHKIYCDYLQESKAVEIFIVYRFFYTSEELAHFFYPVLYKDLSFDTLVRTNYEKVKTV
;
A
#
# COMPACT_ATOMS: atom_id res chain seq x y z
N MET A 1 10.84 -24.15 17.39
CA MET A 1 9.98 -24.77 16.38
C MET A 1 10.81 -24.95 15.13
N GLN A 2 11.22 -26.18 14.78
CA GLN A 2 11.96 -26.43 13.54
C GLN A 2 10.96 -26.41 12.38
N ILE A 3 11.08 -25.43 11.49
CA ILE A 3 10.32 -25.42 10.25
C ILE A 3 10.93 -26.50 9.36
N LYS A 4 10.16 -27.54 9.04
CA LYS A 4 10.59 -28.59 8.10
C LYS A 4 10.82 -27.92 6.75
N ASN A 5 12.04 -28.04 6.20
CA ASN A 5 12.42 -27.62 4.85
C ASN A 5 11.71 -28.51 3.80
N GLY A 6 10.40 -28.38 3.69
CA GLY A 6 9.61 -29.07 2.66
C GLY A 6 9.31 -28.17 1.44
N LEU A 7 10.09 -27.10 1.25
CA LEU A 7 9.85 -26.10 0.20
C LEU A 7 10.65 -26.35 -1.08
N ASP A 8 11.54 -27.37 -1.11
CA ASP A 8 12.43 -27.61 -2.23
C ASP A 8 11.73 -28.11 -3.52
N ASP A 9 10.47 -28.55 -3.42
CA ASP A 9 9.72 -29.12 -4.54
C ASP A 9 8.65 -28.20 -5.14
N CYS A 10 8.48 -26.97 -4.63
CA CYS A 10 7.51 -26.04 -5.19
C CYS A 10 8.18 -25.09 -6.19
N ALA A 11 7.85 -25.21 -7.48
CA ALA A 11 8.41 -24.36 -8.54
C ALA A 11 8.19 -22.86 -8.28
N CYS A 12 7.14 -22.47 -7.55
CA CYS A 12 6.86 -21.09 -7.15
C CYS A 12 7.70 -20.62 -5.94
N CYS A 13 8.26 -21.56 -5.15
CA CYS A 13 9.08 -21.26 -3.98
C CYS A 13 10.58 -21.36 -4.24
N SER A 14 10.97 -22.02 -5.33
CA SER A 14 12.37 -22.24 -5.73
C SER A 14 12.97 -21.09 -6.53
N SER A 15 12.16 -20.11 -6.95
CA SER A 15 12.69 -18.91 -7.56
C SER A 15 13.40 -18.08 -6.47
N ASN A 16 14.73 -18.04 -6.52
CA ASN A 16 15.53 -16.95 -5.95
C ASN A 16 15.12 -15.64 -6.66
N GLY A 17 13.82 -15.29 -6.55
CA GLY A 17 13.23 -14.14 -7.20
C GLY A 17 14.00 -12.90 -6.79
N SER A 18 14.54 -12.20 -7.76
CA SER A 18 15.09 -10.87 -7.56
C SER A 18 14.08 -10.04 -6.76
N ASP A 19 14.53 -9.21 -5.85
CA ASP A 19 13.69 -8.33 -5.00
C ASP A 19 12.66 -7.48 -5.79
N THR A 20 12.81 -7.42 -7.12
CA THR A 20 11.96 -6.66 -8.05
C THR A 20 10.51 -7.18 -8.19
N HIS A 21 10.22 -8.41 -7.76
CA HIS A 21 8.87 -8.99 -7.88
C HIS A 21 8.15 -9.17 -6.53
N ARG A 22 8.80 -8.85 -5.42
CA ARG A 22 8.19 -9.01 -4.10
C ARG A 22 7.20 -7.89 -3.82
N ARG A 23 5.96 -8.27 -3.53
CA ARG A 23 4.92 -7.31 -3.13
C ARG A 23 5.17 -6.75 -1.74
N PHE A 24 5.55 -7.61 -0.78
CA PHE A 24 5.83 -7.22 0.59
C PHE A 24 7.34 -7.26 0.86
N VAL A 25 7.84 -6.19 1.43
CA VAL A 25 9.25 -6.04 1.81
C VAL A 25 9.35 -5.52 3.23
N LYS A 26 10.14 -6.17 4.07
CA LYS A 26 10.58 -5.63 5.34
C LYS A 26 11.65 -4.59 5.08
N ARG A 27 11.51 -3.40 5.65
CA ARG A 27 12.52 -2.35 5.61
C ARG A 27 12.89 -1.90 7.02
N GLU A 28 14.15 -2.07 7.35
CA GLU A 28 14.75 -1.47 8.54
C GLU A 28 15.38 -0.13 8.14
N PHE A 29 15.35 0.82 9.05
CA PHE A 29 15.93 2.15 8.80
C PHE A 29 16.61 2.69 10.05
N GLY A 30 17.73 3.38 9.83
CA GLY A 30 18.50 4.08 10.86
C GLY A 30 17.96 5.48 11.15
N GLN A 31 18.30 6.03 12.32
CA GLN A 31 17.98 7.43 12.63
C GLN A 31 18.62 8.37 11.60
N TRP A 32 17.84 9.34 11.12
CA TRP A 32 18.22 10.36 10.12
C TRP A 32 18.42 9.80 8.70
N GLU A 33 18.18 8.53 8.47
CA GLU A 33 18.25 7.93 7.15
C GLU A 33 17.23 8.57 6.20
N ARG A 34 17.65 8.81 4.95
CA ARG A 34 16.75 9.19 3.87
C ARG A 34 16.18 7.92 3.24
N ILE A 35 14.86 7.85 3.16
CA ILE A 35 14.14 6.69 2.63
C ILE A 35 13.58 7.09 1.27
N SER A 36 13.93 6.37 0.22
CA SER A 36 13.41 6.58 -1.13
C SER A 36 12.59 5.40 -1.60
N PHE A 37 11.56 5.69 -2.40
CA PHE A 37 10.71 4.72 -3.06
C PHE A 37 10.64 5.02 -4.55
N SER A 38 10.39 3.99 -5.37
CA SER A 38 10.19 4.19 -6.80
C SER A 38 8.92 5.00 -7.06
N PRO A 39 8.97 6.07 -7.85
CA PRO A 39 7.78 6.83 -8.22
C PRO A 39 6.86 6.07 -9.18
N GLU A 40 7.34 4.99 -9.80
CA GLU A 40 6.56 4.18 -10.76
C GLU A 40 5.57 3.24 -10.09
N ALA A 41 5.71 3.03 -8.77
CA ALA A 41 4.86 2.16 -7.98
C ALA A 41 4.12 2.94 -6.88
N GLY A 42 2.94 2.46 -6.53
CA GLY A 42 2.28 2.85 -5.29
C GLY A 42 2.82 2.02 -4.13
N HIS A 43 2.93 2.63 -2.95
CA HIS A 43 3.45 1.96 -1.77
C HIS A 43 2.55 2.19 -0.57
N ILE A 44 2.19 1.13 0.14
CA ILE A 44 1.59 1.23 1.47
C ILE A 44 2.67 0.90 2.49
N LEU A 45 2.94 1.85 3.37
CA LEU A 45 3.91 1.74 4.45
C LEU A 45 3.18 1.45 5.75
N PHE A 46 3.56 0.39 6.45
CA PHE A 46 3.07 0.03 7.78
C PHE A 46 4.21 0.29 8.75
N ILE A 47 4.12 1.33 9.56
CA ILE A 47 5.16 1.67 10.54
C ILE A 47 4.97 0.78 11.76
N LEU A 48 5.88 -0.17 11.95
CA LEU A 48 5.84 -1.11 13.07
C LEU A 48 6.69 -0.64 14.24
N GLU A 49 7.78 0.06 13.95
CA GLU A 49 8.68 0.67 14.92
C GLU A 49 9.23 1.99 14.39
N GLY A 50 9.46 2.95 15.28
CA GLY A 50 10.10 4.22 14.97
C GLY A 50 9.15 5.28 14.43
N GLU A 51 9.74 6.38 13.97
CA GLU A 51 9.06 7.54 13.43
C GLU A 51 9.74 8.03 12.16
N ILE A 52 8.94 8.47 11.20
CA ILE A 52 9.40 9.05 9.93
C ILE A 52 8.76 10.42 9.71
N LYS A 53 9.52 11.31 9.09
CA LYS A 53 9.05 12.58 8.56
C LYS A 53 8.86 12.44 7.06
N ILE A 54 7.71 12.87 6.57
CA ILE A 54 7.35 12.86 5.16
C ILE A 54 7.11 14.29 4.73
N GLU A 55 7.80 14.74 3.71
CA GLU A 55 7.59 16.02 3.05
C GLU A 55 7.00 15.75 1.67
N ASP A 56 5.84 16.29 1.45
CA ASP A 56 5.20 16.38 0.15
C ASP A 56 5.39 17.82 -0.38
N ALA A 57 4.93 18.13 -1.59
CA ALA A 57 5.11 19.42 -2.22
C ALA A 57 4.55 20.61 -1.41
N LYS A 58 3.61 20.38 -0.50
CA LYS A 58 2.88 21.42 0.24
C LYS A 58 3.13 21.39 1.73
N ASP A 59 3.23 20.21 2.30
CA ASP A 59 3.16 20.00 3.74
C ASP A 59 4.21 19.03 4.25
N THR A 60 4.40 19.03 5.55
CA THR A 60 5.30 18.14 6.27
C THR A 60 4.50 17.38 7.33
N TYR A 61 4.67 16.08 7.37
CA TYR A 61 3.97 15.18 8.28
C TYR A 61 4.96 14.33 9.07
N VAL A 62 4.70 14.11 10.35
CA VAL A 62 5.40 13.12 11.17
C VAL A 62 4.47 11.96 11.40
N ARG A 63 4.96 10.74 11.20
CA ARG A 63 4.19 9.50 11.33
C ARG A 63 5.00 8.47 12.08
N GLY A 64 4.30 7.72 12.94
CA GLY A 64 4.92 6.80 13.88
C GLY A 64 4.25 5.43 13.93
N ILE A 65 4.54 4.71 14.99
CA ILE A 65 4.11 3.34 15.25
C ILE A 65 2.60 3.19 15.07
N ASN A 66 2.18 2.07 14.51
CA ASN A 66 0.79 1.69 14.25
C ASN A 66 0.08 2.56 13.20
N GLN A 67 0.80 3.33 12.41
CA GLN A 67 0.22 4.10 11.32
C GLN A 67 0.54 3.50 9.95
N MET A 68 -0.43 3.59 9.06
CA MET A 68 -0.29 3.25 7.64
C MET A 68 -0.31 4.50 6.80
N ILE A 69 0.53 4.51 5.75
CA ILE A 69 0.68 5.63 4.83
C ILE A 69 0.61 5.09 3.41
N LEU A 70 -0.11 5.77 2.54
CA LEU A 70 -0.12 5.47 1.11
C LEU A 70 0.66 6.54 0.34
N LEU A 71 1.68 6.10 -0.36
CA LEU A 71 2.43 6.90 -1.32
C LEU A 71 1.88 6.62 -2.72
N GLY A 72 1.41 7.65 -3.40
CA GLY A 72 0.82 7.54 -4.74
C GLY A 72 1.86 7.47 -5.86
N TYR A 73 1.40 7.10 -7.05
CA TYR A 73 2.23 7.06 -8.28
C TYR A 73 2.65 8.46 -8.75
N ASN A 74 3.82 8.52 -9.37
CA ASN A 74 4.34 9.74 -10.01
C ASN A 74 4.31 10.97 -9.10
N HIS A 75 4.57 10.74 -7.81
CA HIS A 75 4.65 11.78 -6.81
C HIS A 75 5.96 11.64 -6.05
N GLU A 76 6.66 12.74 -5.88
CA GLU A 76 7.92 12.75 -5.14
C GLU A 76 7.65 13.03 -3.68
N TYR A 77 8.00 12.08 -2.83
CA TYR A 77 7.98 12.23 -1.38
C TYR A 77 9.42 12.25 -0.87
N ARG A 78 9.74 13.21 -0.01
CA ARG A 78 10.99 13.21 0.74
C ARG A 78 10.74 12.62 2.11
N ILE A 79 11.28 11.43 2.34
CA ILE A 79 11.06 10.70 3.60
C ILE A 79 12.38 10.63 4.35
N LYS A 80 12.32 11.00 5.64
CA LYS A 80 13.46 10.96 6.55
C LYS A 80 13.06 10.28 7.84
N ALA A 81 13.82 9.27 8.27
CA ALA A 81 13.65 8.65 9.56
C ALA A 81 14.01 9.64 10.68
N LEU A 82 13.18 9.79 11.69
CA LEU A 82 13.47 10.57 12.89
C LEU A 82 14.13 9.71 13.97
N THR A 83 13.75 8.45 14.04
CA THR A 83 14.34 7.43 14.91
C THR A 83 14.72 6.20 14.08
N LYS A 84 15.46 5.26 14.65
CA LYS A 84 15.58 3.92 14.07
C LYS A 84 14.23 3.21 14.12
N GLY A 85 13.95 2.35 13.16
CA GLY A 85 12.69 1.64 13.15
C GLY A 85 12.59 0.56 12.08
N ILE A 86 11.38 -0.01 11.99
CA ILE A 86 11.02 -1.08 11.06
C ILE A 86 9.68 -0.74 10.43
N MET A 87 9.58 -0.91 9.13
CA MET A 87 8.33 -0.85 8.40
C MET A 87 8.15 -2.07 7.50
N LEU A 88 6.89 -2.46 7.31
CA LEU A 88 6.47 -3.35 6.24
C LEU A 88 6.03 -2.49 5.07
N VAL A 89 6.49 -2.80 3.88
CA VAL A 89 6.14 -2.08 2.64
C VAL A 89 5.39 -3.04 1.72
N LEU A 90 4.20 -2.65 1.29
CA LEU A 90 3.47 -3.27 0.19
C LEU A 90 3.61 -2.39 -1.04
N SER A 91 4.23 -2.92 -2.10
CA SER A 91 4.38 -2.24 -3.39
C SER A 91 3.41 -2.80 -4.43
N PHE A 92 2.86 -1.94 -5.28
CA PHE A 92 1.98 -2.32 -6.37
C PHE A 92 2.15 -1.39 -7.57
N THR A 93 2.16 -1.96 -8.78
CA THR A 93 2.42 -1.23 -10.02
C THR A 93 1.16 -0.85 -10.80
N THR A 94 0.02 -1.41 -10.44
CA THR A 94 -1.27 -1.13 -11.11
C THR A 94 -2.37 -0.87 -10.10
N HIS A 95 -3.22 0.11 -10.38
CA HIS A 95 -4.41 0.43 -9.57
C HIS A 95 -5.47 -0.68 -9.64
N TYR A 96 -5.39 -1.55 -10.67
CA TYR A 96 -6.35 -2.64 -10.86
C TYR A 96 -6.53 -3.51 -9.61
N HIS A 97 -5.43 -3.86 -8.93
CA HIS A 97 -5.50 -4.65 -7.70
C HIS A 97 -6.19 -3.91 -6.54
N VAL A 98 -6.03 -2.60 -6.47
CA VAL A 98 -6.71 -1.76 -5.47
C VAL A 98 -8.19 -1.66 -5.79
N CYS A 99 -8.55 -1.36 -7.04
CA CYS A 99 -9.93 -1.14 -7.46
C CYS A 99 -10.82 -2.38 -7.34
N VAL A 100 -10.30 -3.56 -7.71
CA VAL A 100 -11.10 -4.81 -7.69
C VAL A 100 -11.35 -5.30 -6.26
N ASN A 101 -10.43 -5.10 -5.36
CA ASN A 101 -10.49 -5.67 -4.01
C ASN A 101 -11.15 -4.74 -2.97
N ILE A 102 -11.12 -3.43 -3.18
CA ILE A 102 -11.93 -2.50 -2.39
C ILE A 102 -13.30 -2.44 -3.07
N ASN A 103 -14.39 -2.37 -2.28
CA ASN A 103 -15.71 -2.08 -2.84
C ASN A 103 -15.66 -0.71 -3.56
N ALA A 104 -15.04 -0.72 -4.74
CA ALA A 104 -14.58 0.45 -5.46
C ALA A 104 -15.71 1.45 -5.64
N GLU A 105 -16.91 0.99 -6.02
CA GLU A 105 -18.04 1.87 -6.31
C GLU A 105 -18.41 2.75 -5.11
N ARG A 106 -18.42 2.20 -3.90
CA ARG A 106 -18.76 2.95 -2.69
C ARG A 106 -17.66 3.95 -2.32
N VAL A 107 -16.41 3.53 -2.35
CA VAL A 107 -15.24 4.40 -2.11
C VAL A 107 -15.17 5.50 -3.17
N TRP A 108 -15.42 5.17 -4.45
CA TRP A 108 -15.43 6.10 -5.56
C TRP A 108 -16.52 7.17 -5.43
N ARG A 109 -17.73 6.78 -5.01
CA ARG A 109 -18.82 7.75 -4.77
C ARG A 109 -18.41 8.75 -3.67
N THR A 110 -17.81 8.25 -2.60
CA THR A 110 -17.34 9.10 -1.49
C THR A 110 -16.19 10.00 -1.92
N MET A 111 -15.24 9.52 -2.73
CA MET A 111 -14.11 10.31 -3.24
C MET A 111 -14.54 11.55 -4.03
N LYS A 112 -15.70 11.52 -4.70
CA LYS A 112 -16.24 12.70 -5.42
C LYS A 112 -16.68 13.84 -4.50
N THR A 113 -16.91 13.55 -3.23
CA THR A 113 -17.42 14.49 -2.24
C THR A 113 -16.35 14.96 -1.24
N VAL A 114 -15.19 14.31 -1.20
CA VAL A 114 -14.13 14.66 -0.25
C VAL A 114 -13.05 15.51 -0.91
N THR A 115 -12.54 16.48 -0.15
CA THR A 115 -11.34 17.22 -0.54
C THR A 115 -10.11 16.45 -0.11
N TYR A 116 -9.18 16.21 -1.04
CA TYR A 116 -7.96 15.49 -0.73
C TYR A 116 -7.17 16.16 0.39
N ARG A 117 -6.81 15.33 1.36
CA ARG A 117 -5.82 15.62 2.39
C ARG A 117 -4.89 14.41 2.48
N PHE A 118 -3.60 14.65 2.65
CA PHE A 118 -2.68 13.56 2.96
C PHE A 118 -3.15 12.88 4.25
N ASN A 119 -3.62 11.67 4.13
CA ASN A 119 -4.23 10.95 5.22
C ASN A 119 -3.44 9.69 5.58
N THR A 120 -3.48 9.36 6.85
CA THR A 120 -2.94 8.13 7.40
C THR A 120 -4.08 7.35 8.03
N LEU A 121 -3.98 6.03 8.03
CA LEU A 121 -4.87 5.17 8.80
C LEU A 121 -4.10 4.60 9.97
N GLU A 122 -4.76 4.50 11.11
CA GLU A 122 -4.25 3.73 12.24
C GLU A 122 -4.48 2.25 11.99
N MET A 123 -3.50 1.42 12.34
CA MET A 123 -3.63 -0.02 12.24
C MET A 123 -4.54 -0.53 13.37
N VAL A 124 -5.75 -0.92 13.02
CA VAL A 124 -6.63 -1.67 13.93
C VAL A 124 -6.02 -3.05 14.27
N PRO A 125 -6.43 -3.71 15.37
CA PRO A 125 -5.83 -4.98 15.77
C PRO A 125 -5.74 -6.04 14.67
N PRO A 126 -6.76 -6.30 13.82
CA PRO A 126 -6.62 -7.24 12.71
C PRO A 126 -5.57 -6.83 11.66
N MET A 127 -5.35 -5.52 11.46
CA MET A 127 -4.32 -5.04 10.57
C MET A 127 -2.91 -5.22 11.15
N LEU A 128 -2.78 -5.05 12.47
CA LEU A 128 -1.53 -5.35 13.18
C LEU A 128 -1.19 -6.84 13.12
N ASP A 129 -2.17 -7.71 13.30
CA ASP A 129 -1.97 -9.17 13.21
C ASP A 129 -1.62 -9.59 11.79
N PHE A 130 -2.26 -8.99 10.80
CA PHE A 130 -1.89 -9.13 9.39
C PHE A 130 -0.41 -8.75 9.18
N ALA A 131 0.00 -7.55 9.58
CA ALA A 131 1.37 -7.07 9.40
C ALA A 131 2.39 -7.97 10.10
N LYS A 132 2.12 -8.39 11.34
CA LYS A 132 2.96 -9.34 12.09
C LYS A 132 3.10 -10.69 11.36
N SER A 133 2.00 -11.21 10.80
CA SER A 133 2.04 -12.49 10.09
C SER A 133 2.89 -12.39 8.82
N VAL A 134 2.81 -11.29 8.06
CA VAL A 134 3.66 -11.06 6.90
C VAL A 134 5.12 -10.93 7.31
N MET A 135 5.40 -10.14 8.35
CA MET A 135 6.76 -10.00 8.89
C MET A 135 7.35 -11.34 9.31
N PHE A 136 6.57 -12.21 9.95
CA PHE A 136 7.01 -13.57 10.31
C PHE A 136 7.45 -14.36 9.07
N TYR A 137 6.69 -14.31 7.97
CA TYR A 137 7.09 -15.00 6.74
C TYR A 137 8.36 -14.42 6.13
N LEU A 138 8.51 -13.10 6.12
CA LEU A 138 9.70 -12.44 5.59
C LEU A 138 10.96 -12.77 6.41
N ASP A 139 10.86 -12.75 7.75
CA ASP A 139 11.95 -13.07 8.66
C ASP A 139 12.42 -14.54 8.53
N HIS A 140 11.49 -15.44 8.16
CA HIS A 140 11.77 -16.85 7.90
C HIS A 140 12.11 -17.15 6.43
N LYS A 141 12.26 -16.10 5.59
CA LYS A 141 12.59 -16.22 4.15
C LYS A 141 11.56 -17.04 3.35
N ILE A 142 10.29 -16.99 3.74
CA ILE A 142 9.19 -17.66 3.04
C ILE A 142 8.68 -16.70 1.96
N TYR A 143 9.22 -16.81 0.74
CA TYR A 143 8.95 -15.92 -0.40
C TYR A 143 8.10 -16.64 -1.47
N CYS A 144 7.00 -17.23 -1.07
CA CYS A 144 6.07 -17.86 -2.01
C CYS A 144 5.16 -16.81 -2.66
N ASP A 145 5.11 -16.73 -3.98
CA ASP A 145 4.31 -15.74 -4.72
C ASP A 145 2.82 -15.90 -4.42
N TYR A 146 2.31 -17.13 -4.33
CA TYR A 146 0.91 -17.39 -3.94
C TYR A 146 0.59 -16.88 -2.53
N LEU A 147 1.53 -17.02 -1.59
CA LEU A 147 1.35 -16.48 -0.24
C LEU A 147 1.30 -14.96 -0.27
N GLN A 148 2.22 -14.32 -0.99
CA GLN A 148 2.24 -12.86 -1.12
C GLN A 148 0.97 -12.35 -1.82
N GLU A 149 0.47 -13.05 -2.83
CA GLU A 149 -0.76 -12.70 -3.52
C GLU A 149 -1.98 -12.86 -2.60
N SER A 150 -2.08 -13.98 -1.88
CA SER A 150 -3.12 -14.22 -0.89
C SER A 150 -3.13 -13.16 0.22
N LYS A 151 -1.95 -12.77 0.72
CA LYS A 151 -1.80 -11.69 1.70
C LYS A 151 -2.18 -10.33 1.12
N ALA A 152 -1.90 -10.07 -0.16
CA ALA A 152 -2.35 -8.85 -0.82
C ALA A 152 -3.88 -8.79 -0.99
N VAL A 153 -4.58 -9.91 -1.08
CA VAL A 153 -6.05 -9.96 -1.06
C VAL A 153 -6.59 -9.80 0.36
N GLU A 154 -6.00 -10.49 1.33
CA GLU A 154 -6.40 -10.45 2.75
C GLU A 154 -6.44 -9.03 3.30
N ILE A 155 -5.43 -8.20 2.99
CA ILE A 155 -5.37 -6.81 3.46
C ILE A 155 -6.60 -6.00 3.00
N PHE A 156 -7.09 -6.21 1.78
CA PHE A 156 -8.27 -5.50 1.28
C PHE A 156 -9.56 -5.95 1.97
N ILE A 157 -9.61 -7.21 2.42
CA ILE A 157 -10.72 -7.69 3.26
C ILE A 157 -10.71 -6.94 4.59
N VAL A 158 -9.53 -6.80 5.24
CA VAL A 158 -9.38 -6.05 6.48
C VAL A 158 -9.80 -4.58 6.28
N TYR A 159 -9.36 -3.92 5.21
CA TYR A 159 -9.79 -2.55 4.89
C TYR A 159 -11.31 -2.44 4.81
N ARG A 160 -11.96 -3.34 4.11
CA ARG A 160 -13.43 -3.29 3.91
C ARG A 160 -14.24 -3.46 5.18
N PHE A 161 -13.77 -4.24 6.13
CA PHE A 161 -14.52 -4.56 7.35
C PHE A 161 -14.24 -3.62 8.51
N PHE A 162 -13.07 -3.02 8.56
CA PHE A 162 -12.62 -2.28 9.74
C PHE A 162 -12.43 -0.77 9.52
N TYR A 163 -12.53 -0.29 8.28
CA TYR A 163 -12.43 1.14 7.97
C TYR A 163 -13.68 1.63 7.25
N THR A 164 -14.05 2.88 7.50
CA THR A 164 -15.18 3.53 6.86
C THR A 164 -14.87 3.86 5.40
N SER A 165 -15.91 4.06 4.59
CA SER A 165 -15.73 4.47 3.20
C SER A 165 -15.07 5.82 3.05
N GLU A 166 -15.25 6.72 4.03
CA GLU A 166 -14.62 8.04 4.05
C GLU A 166 -13.12 7.94 4.33
N GLU A 167 -12.72 7.16 5.35
CA GLU A 167 -11.31 6.89 5.64
C GLU A 167 -10.60 6.26 4.45
N LEU A 168 -11.23 5.26 3.82
CA LEU A 168 -10.67 4.61 2.63
C LEU A 168 -10.61 5.56 1.42
N ALA A 169 -11.62 6.42 1.24
CA ALA A 169 -11.62 7.41 0.17
C ALA A 169 -10.46 8.39 0.31
N HIS A 170 -10.21 8.90 1.51
CA HIS A 170 -9.06 9.77 1.77
C HIS A 170 -7.73 9.02 1.61
N PHE A 171 -7.64 7.80 2.15
CA PHE A 171 -6.41 7.01 2.13
C PHE A 171 -6.01 6.62 0.71
N PHE A 172 -6.94 6.09 -0.10
CA PHE A 172 -6.68 5.65 -1.46
C PHE A 172 -6.74 6.76 -2.52
N TYR A 173 -7.07 7.99 -2.13
CA TYR A 173 -7.17 9.12 -3.05
C TYR A 173 -5.95 9.29 -3.97
N PRO A 174 -4.69 9.22 -3.48
CA PRO A 174 -3.51 9.43 -4.32
C PRO A 174 -3.37 8.44 -5.47
N VAL A 175 -3.99 7.26 -5.34
CA VAL A 175 -3.92 6.18 -6.32
C VAL A 175 -5.14 6.20 -7.24
N LEU A 176 -6.34 6.41 -6.70
CA LEU A 176 -7.59 6.27 -7.43
C LEU A 176 -8.02 7.55 -8.18
N TYR A 177 -7.54 8.72 -7.76
CA TYR A 177 -7.98 10.01 -8.33
C TYR A 177 -7.65 10.15 -9.83
N LYS A 178 -6.54 9.60 -10.31
CA LYS A 178 -6.16 9.66 -11.72
C LYS A 178 -7.11 8.87 -12.61
N ASP A 179 -7.63 7.75 -12.12
CA ASP A 179 -8.62 6.96 -12.83
C ASP A 179 -9.96 7.68 -12.92
N LEU A 180 -10.34 8.42 -11.86
CA LEU A 180 -11.53 9.27 -11.89
C LEU A 180 -11.47 10.32 -13.01
N SER A 181 -10.33 10.96 -13.19
CA SER A 181 -10.15 11.97 -14.24
C SER A 181 -10.21 11.36 -15.63
N PHE A 182 -9.65 10.17 -15.84
CA PHE A 182 -9.66 9.46 -17.11
C PHE A 182 -11.06 8.92 -17.44
N ASP A 183 -11.74 8.25 -16.49
CA ASP A 183 -13.10 7.75 -16.70
C ASP A 183 -14.09 8.89 -16.98
N THR A 184 -13.95 10.01 -16.30
CA THR A 184 -14.74 11.21 -16.54
C THR A 184 -14.47 11.78 -17.93
N LEU A 185 -13.20 11.85 -18.37
CA LEU A 185 -12.83 12.30 -19.71
C LEU A 185 -13.38 11.38 -20.79
N VAL A 186 -13.29 10.06 -20.60
CA VAL A 186 -13.80 9.07 -21.54
C VAL A 186 -15.33 9.17 -21.64
N ARG A 187 -16.05 9.20 -20.53
CA ARG A 187 -17.52 9.32 -20.52
C ARG A 187 -17.99 10.61 -21.16
N THR A 188 -17.39 11.76 -20.81
CA THR A 188 -17.75 13.07 -21.38
C THR A 188 -17.52 13.14 -22.89
N ASN A 189 -16.45 12.51 -23.39
CA ASN A 189 -16.19 12.45 -24.82
C ASN A 189 -17.09 11.44 -25.53
N TYR A 190 -17.42 10.32 -24.88
CA TYR A 190 -18.32 9.31 -25.45
C TYR A 190 -19.76 9.83 -25.56
N GLU A 191 -20.23 10.64 -24.60
CA GLU A 191 -21.54 11.29 -24.68
C GLU A 191 -21.59 12.33 -25.80
N LYS A 192 -20.49 13.07 -26.07
CA LYS A 192 -20.43 14.03 -27.18
C LYS A 192 -20.46 13.36 -28.56
N VAL A 193 -19.91 12.14 -28.68
CA VAL A 193 -19.92 11.39 -29.95
C VAL A 193 -21.29 10.77 -30.25
N LYS A 194 -22.14 10.52 -29.24
CA LYS A 194 -23.50 10.00 -29.42
C LYS A 194 -24.52 11.05 -29.82
N THR A 195 -24.17 12.33 -29.84
CA THR A 195 -25.06 13.46 -30.13
C THR A 195 -24.82 14.07 -31.52
N VAL A 196 -24.17 13.34 -32.44
CA VAL A 196 -24.01 13.71 -33.86
C VAL A 196 -24.84 12.80 -34.75
#